data_e53a7eb9dafb815c74b3fff58effd380
#
_entry.id   e53a7eb9dafb815c74b3fff58effd380
#
_cell.length_a   1.000
_cell.length_b   1.000
_cell.length_c   1.000
_cell.angle_alpha   90.00
_cell.angle_beta   90.00
_cell.angle_gamma   90.00
#
_symmetry.space_group_name_H-M   'P 1'
#
loop_
_entity.id
_entity.type
_entity.pdbx_description
1 polymer ?
#
loop_
_entity_poly.entity_id
_entity_poly.type
_entity_poly.pdbx_seq_one_letter_code
_entity_poly.pdbx_strand_id
1 'polypeptide(L)'
;MSSLWRIIYEQVERLPVIDTHEHLPHHDIRCSEAGGPDVLFDYLLHYLSSDLRSAGLPAGDLERARDRSLPVEERWEFVAPYWEFCRHTGYGRALELAARGIYGLDGLSRETISQLARAYRERGGRGHLRFVLRELCRIETAILDSWAIQEPYDRELFRYAWQPTPFILADQTMLRGLEGEGASIRDLDDWLQALVAALEDALSRGLAALKNAMAYDRTLYYGRVPYATAKALFAETLVKWRRAEEGEDVSVLLPQPVQDFLMHFVLGEASRRGLVLQVHTGLFEGSGAVLANGRPTLLNNLFLDYPNVKFDLLHMGYPYQGEAAALAKMFPNVYLDMCWAHVISPAAARSALADWLDXVPFNKIMGFGGDYAFVDGVYGHLIMAKENISRVLAEKVELGVFDLERAVQIAEHLLYINPKELFGL
;
A
#
# COMPACT_ATOMS: atom_id res chain seq x y z
N MET A 1 33.42 19.98 -2.86
CA MET A 1 33.18 19.10 -1.71
C MET A 1 31.82 18.41 -1.92
N SER A 2 31.72 17.12 -1.68
CA SER A 2 30.44 16.41 -1.69
C SER A 2 29.57 16.95 -0.57
N SER A 3 28.31 17.23 -0.83
CA SER A 3 27.40 17.63 0.25
C SER A 3 27.18 16.46 1.21
N LEU A 4 27.00 16.76 2.49
CA LEU A 4 26.88 15.73 3.54
C LEU A 4 25.81 14.69 3.20
N TRP A 5 24.66 15.14 2.63
CA TRP A 5 23.59 14.21 2.30
C TRP A 5 24.02 13.16 1.26
N ARG A 6 24.96 13.50 0.36
CA ARG A 6 25.47 12.54 -0.63
C ARG A 6 26.36 11.49 0.02
N ILE A 7 27.17 11.91 1.01
CA ILE A 7 28.00 10.97 1.78
C ILE A 7 27.11 9.96 2.51
N ILE A 8 26.01 10.43 3.10
CA ILE A 8 25.03 9.55 3.75
C ILE A 8 24.34 8.67 2.69
N TYR A 9 23.92 9.24 1.57
CA TYR A 9 23.22 8.50 0.52
C TYR A 9 24.09 7.34 -0.02
N GLU A 10 25.39 7.54 -0.22
CA GLU A 10 26.31 6.48 -0.68
C GLU A 10 26.36 5.28 0.27
N GLN A 11 26.05 5.47 1.53
CA GLN A 11 25.93 4.39 2.51
C GLN A 11 24.52 3.80 2.53
N VAL A 12 23.52 4.68 2.52
CA VAL A 12 22.09 4.29 2.57
C VAL A 12 21.68 3.49 1.33
N GLU A 13 22.22 3.81 0.15
CA GLU A 13 21.87 3.08 -1.08
C GLU A 13 22.25 1.59 -1.00
N ARG A 14 23.24 1.24 -0.17
CA ARG A 14 23.73 -0.13 -0.01
C ARG A 14 22.98 -0.94 1.03
N LEU A 15 22.13 -0.30 1.83
CA LEU A 15 21.39 -0.98 2.89
C LEU A 15 20.35 -1.93 2.30
N PRO A 16 20.13 -3.08 2.96
CA PRO A 16 18.99 -3.92 2.61
C PRO A 16 17.69 -3.20 2.98
N VAL A 17 16.60 -3.62 2.37
CA VAL A 17 15.28 -2.99 2.56
C VAL A 17 14.24 -4.08 2.80
N ILE A 18 13.36 -3.85 3.76
CA ILE A 18 12.07 -4.55 3.86
C ILE A 18 11.03 -3.58 3.31
N ASP A 19 10.32 -4.00 2.30
CA ASP A 19 9.27 -3.24 1.66
C ASP A 19 7.96 -3.56 2.38
N THR A 20 7.42 -2.58 3.10
CA THR A 20 6.32 -2.84 4.04
C THR A 20 4.97 -3.05 3.37
N HIS A 21 4.82 -2.66 2.09
CA HIS A 21 3.49 -2.76 1.46
C HIS A 21 3.58 -2.64 -0.05
N GLU A 22 3.02 -3.63 -0.77
CA GLU A 22 3.02 -3.66 -2.22
C GLU A 22 1.74 -4.26 -2.80
N HIS A 23 1.47 -3.91 -4.06
CA HIS A 23 0.41 -4.51 -4.88
C HIS A 23 0.98 -5.25 -6.10
N LEU A 24 2.24 -5.66 -6.02
CA LEU A 24 2.94 -6.33 -7.12
C LEU A 24 2.32 -7.69 -7.45
N PRO A 25 2.48 -8.19 -8.68
CA PRO A 25 2.09 -9.56 -8.99
C PRO A 25 2.92 -10.54 -8.13
N HIS A 26 2.27 -11.60 -7.68
CA HIS A 26 2.89 -12.60 -6.79
C HIS A 26 3.81 -13.59 -7.52
N HIS A 27 3.98 -13.44 -8.83
CA HIS A 27 4.89 -14.22 -9.65
C HIS A 27 6.08 -13.39 -10.11
N ASP A 28 7.23 -14.04 -10.30
CA ASP A 28 8.46 -13.38 -10.76
C ASP A 28 8.44 -13.10 -12.27
N ILE A 29 7.32 -12.59 -12.76
CA ILE A 29 7.17 -12.09 -14.14
C ILE A 29 6.29 -10.83 -14.10
N ARG A 30 6.47 -9.96 -15.06
CA ARG A 30 5.59 -8.83 -15.23
C ARG A 30 4.18 -9.33 -15.52
N CYS A 31 3.25 -8.82 -14.75
CA CYS A 31 1.86 -9.14 -14.94
C CYS A 31 1.40 -8.47 -16.24
N SER A 32 1.15 -9.26 -17.24
CA SER A 32 0.52 -8.75 -18.45
C SER A 32 -0.43 -9.82 -18.95
N GLU A 33 -1.61 -9.39 -19.25
CA GLU A 33 -2.62 -10.23 -19.84
C GLU A 33 -2.24 -10.55 -21.31
N ALA A 34 -3.15 -11.04 -22.08
CA ALA A 34 -2.91 -11.35 -23.49
C ALA A 34 -2.20 -10.19 -24.21
N GLY A 35 -1.10 -10.47 -24.90
CA GLY A 35 -0.32 -9.49 -25.62
C GLY A 35 1.06 -9.17 -25.03
N GLY A 36 1.36 -9.68 -23.83
CA GLY A 36 2.66 -9.48 -23.19
C GLY A 36 2.81 -8.15 -22.44
N PRO A 37 3.98 -7.88 -21.85
CA PRO A 37 4.21 -6.66 -21.06
C PRO A 37 4.04 -5.39 -21.90
N ASP A 38 3.35 -4.41 -21.33
CA ASP A 38 3.04 -3.14 -22.00
C ASP A 38 3.30 -1.98 -21.04
N VAL A 39 4.33 -1.19 -21.32
CA VAL A 39 4.81 -0.14 -20.41
C VAL A 39 3.75 0.93 -20.18
N LEU A 40 3.07 1.38 -21.23
CA LEU A 40 2.12 2.47 -21.06
C LEU A 40 0.87 2.00 -20.33
N PHE A 41 0.41 0.77 -20.60
CA PHE A 41 -0.68 0.18 -19.84
C PHE A 41 -0.32 0.10 -18.36
N ASP A 42 0.86 -0.48 -18.04
CA ASP A 42 1.27 -0.67 -16.64
C ASP A 42 1.46 0.66 -15.92
N TYR A 43 2.12 1.63 -16.57
CA TYR A 43 2.38 2.94 -15.96
C TYR A 43 1.09 3.75 -15.74
N LEU A 44 0.03 3.46 -16.51
CA LEU A 44 -1.28 4.11 -16.36
C LEU A 44 -2.25 3.33 -15.48
N LEU A 45 -1.85 2.16 -14.93
CA LEU A 45 -2.70 1.39 -14.03
C LEU A 45 -2.88 2.04 -12.67
N HIS A 46 -1.87 2.81 -12.22
CA HIS A 46 -1.79 3.29 -10.85
C HIS A 46 -1.51 4.81 -10.87
N TYR A 47 -0.91 5.34 -9.90
CA TYR A 47 -0.71 6.76 -9.52
C TYR A 47 -0.64 7.79 -10.65
N LEU A 48 0.09 7.52 -11.73
CA LEU A 48 0.24 8.52 -12.79
C LEU A 48 -1.12 8.89 -13.41
N SER A 49 -2.04 7.94 -13.51
CA SER A 49 -3.36 8.22 -14.07
C SER A 49 -4.11 9.28 -13.24
N SER A 50 -3.92 9.30 -11.92
CA SER A 50 -4.52 10.30 -11.04
C SER A 50 -3.99 11.70 -11.33
N ASP A 51 -2.67 11.83 -11.53
CA ASP A 51 -2.04 13.10 -11.91
C ASP A 51 -2.56 13.58 -13.28
N LEU A 52 -2.58 12.70 -14.26
CA LEU A 52 -3.06 13.03 -15.60
C LEU A 52 -4.53 13.46 -15.58
N ARG A 53 -5.38 12.75 -14.83
CA ARG A 53 -6.79 13.11 -14.66
C ARG A 53 -6.91 14.48 -13.96
N SER A 54 -6.11 14.71 -12.94
CA SER A 54 -6.07 16.00 -12.22
C SER A 54 -5.61 17.13 -13.14
N ALA A 55 -4.69 16.84 -14.07
CA ALA A 55 -4.22 17.82 -15.06
C ALA A 55 -5.25 18.08 -16.17
N GLY A 56 -6.34 17.29 -16.23
CA GLY A 56 -7.43 17.52 -17.19
C GLY A 56 -7.57 16.49 -18.28
N LEU A 57 -6.77 15.40 -18.28
CA LEU A 57 -6.89 14.35 -19.29
C LEU A 57 -8.30 13.75 -19.24
N PRO A 58 -9.06 13.79 -20.34
CA PRO A 58 -10.41 13.18 -20.36
C PRO A 58 -10.37 11.67 -20.07
N ALA A 59 -11.38 11.17 -19.38
CA ALA A 59 -11.47 9.73 -19.06
C ALA A 59 -11.39 8.85 -20.31
N GLY A 60 -12.08 9.25 -21.38
CA GLY A 60 -12.07 8.51 -22.65
C GLY A 60 -10.69 8.45 -23.29
N ASP A 61 -9.90 9.52 -23.15
CA ASP A 61 -8.53 9.55 -23.69
C ASP A 61 -7.58 8.71 -22.82
N LEU A 62 -7.81 8.66 -21.51
CA LEU A 62 -7.04 7.75 -20.63
C LEU A 62 -7.29 6.29 -21.03
N GLU A 63 -8.55 5.92 -21.31
CA GLU A 63 -8.87 4.57 -21.77
C GLU A 63 -8.24 4.26 -23.12
N ARG A 64 -8.20 5.24 -24.05
CA ARG A 64 -7.51 5.08 -25.34
C ARG A 64 -6.00 4.91 -25.13
N ALA A 65 -5.42 5.66 -24.19
CA ALA A 65 -4.00 5.51 -23.84
C ALA A 65 -3.69 4.12 -23.28
N ARG A 66 -4.66 3.49 -22.62
CA ARG A 66 -4.54 2.11 -22.10
C ARG A 66 -4.84 1.05 -23.15
N ASP A 67 -5.43 1.39 -24.29
CA ASP A 67 -5.87 0.43 -25.30
C ASP A 67 -4.66 -0.22 -26.00
N ARG A 68 -4.36 -1.44 -25.59
CA ARG A 68 -3.20 -2.21 -26.07
C ARG A 68 -3.30 -2.62 -27.54
N SER A 69 -4.45 -2.42 -28.19
CA SER A 69 -4.61 -2.67 -29.63
C SER A 69 -4.00 -1.55 -30.49
N LEU A 70 -3.75 -0.36 -29.89
CA LEU A 70 -3.16 0.79 -30.58
C LEU A 70 -1.63 0.82 -30.40
N PRO A 71 -0.90 1.33 -31.40
CA PRO A 71 0.56 1.53 -31.26
C PRO A 71 0.90 2.45 -30.07
N VAL A 72 2.01 2.16 -29.39
CA VAL A 72 2.40 2.93 -28.19
C VAL A 72 2.61 4.41 -28.51
N GLU A 73 3.10 4.72 -29.71
CA GLU A 73 3.30 6.10 -30.15
C GLU A 73 1.97 6.86 -30.25
N GLU A 74 0.95 6.23 -30.80
CA GLU A 74 -0.39 6.82 -30.90
C GLU A 74 -1.00 7.02 -29.51
N ARG A 75 -0.85 6.03 -28.64
CA ARG A 75 -1.34 6.09 -27.26
C ARG A 75 -0.65 7.19 -26.47
N TRP A 76 0.66 7.39 -26.68
CA TRP A 76 1.42 8.45 -26.03
C TRP A 76 0.89 9.85 -26.38
N GLU A 77 0.35 10.04 -27.57
CA GLU A 77 -0.18 11.37 -27.99
C GLU A 77 -1.36 11.81 -27.13
N PHE A 78 -2.11 10.86 -26.52
CA PHE A 78 -3.17 11.23 -25.58
C PHE A 78 -2.57 11.71 -24.24
N VAL A 79 -1.44 11.14 -23.84
CA VAL A 79 -0.79 11.41 -22.56
C VAL A 79 0.10 12.65 -22.62
N ALA A 80 0.83 12.83 -23.73
CA ALA A 80 1.92 13.79 -23.84
C ALA A 80 1.56 15.23 -23.47
N PRO A 81 0.38 15.78 -23.86
CA PRO A 81 0.06 17.17 -23.47
C PRO A 81 -0.09 17.35 -21.96
N TYR A 82 -0.49 16.32 -21.26
CA TYR A 82 -0.72 16.37 -19.80
C TYR A 82 0.53 15.94 -19.04
N TRP A 83 1.38 15.08 -19.63
CA TRP A 83 2.65 14.64 -19.05
C TRP A 83 3.55 15.82 -18.71
N GLU A 84 3.55 16.87 -19.52
CA GLU A 84 4.36 18.07 -19.26
C GLU A 84 3.99 18.75 -17.94
N PHE A 85 2.76 18.58 -17.48
CA PHE A 85 2.33 19.10 -16.17
C PHE A 85 2.64 18.12 -15.02
N CYS A 86 2.79 16.83 -15.31
CA CYS A 86 2.89 15.78 -14.30
C CYS A 86 4.33 15.26 -14.10
N ARG A 87 5.22 15.44 -15.07
CA ARG A 87 6.56 14.83 -15.01
C ARG A 87 7.40 15.27 -13.80
N HIS A 88 7.04 16.37 -13.16
CA HIS A 88 7.73 16.92 -11.98
C HIS A 88 7.11 16.50 -10.66
N THR A 89 5.95 15.89 -10.68
CA THR A 89 5.34 15.35 -9.46
C THR A 89 6.16 14.16 -8.95
N GLY A 90 5.86 13.70 -7.74
CA GLY A 90 6.51 12.50 -7.22
C GLY A 90 6.29 11.29 -8.13
N TYR A 91 5.07 11.13 -8.63
CA TYR A 91 4.71 10.01 -9.51
C TYR A 91 5.47 10.08 -10.84
N GLY A 92 5.48 11.26 -11.48
CA GLY A 92 6.22 11.45 -12.73
C GLY A 92 7.72 11.21 -12.55
N ARG A 93 8.30 11.75 -11.48
CA ARG A 93 9.74 11.59 -11.18
C ARG A 93 10.12 10.12 -10.96
N ALA A 94 9.28 9.33 -10.30
CA ALA A 94 9.57 7.89 -10.09
C ALA A 94 9.70 7.18 -11.44
N LEU A 95 8.81 7.47 -12.40
CA LEU A 95 8.86 6.86 -13.73
C LEU A 95 10.07 7.33 -14.55
N GLU A 96 10.42 8.62 -14.44
CA GLU A 96 11.65 9.17 -15.07
C GLU A 96 12.89 8.44 -14.54
N LEU A 97 12.95 8.21 -13.21
CA LEU A 97 14.06 7.49 -12.59
C LEU A 97 14.11 6.03 -13.05
N ALA A 98 12.96 5.38 -13.20
CA ALA A 98 12.88 4.00 -13.68
C ALA A 98 13.35 3.91 -15.13
N ALA A 99 12.93 4.84 -15.99
CA ALA A 99 13.35 4.87 -17.40
C ALA A 99 14.88 4.99 -17.50
N ARG A 100 15.47 5.84 -16.67
CA ARG A 100 16.93 6.03 -16.64
C ARG A 100 17.66 4.84 -16.03
N GLY A 101 17.25 4.39 -14.86
CA GLY A 101 17.99 3.42 -14.07
C GLY A 101 17.83 1.98 -14.53
N ILE A 102 16.66 1.60 -15.03
CA ILE A 102 16.39 0.23 -15.48
C ILE A 102 16.72 0.07 -16.97
N TYR A 103 16.37 1.08 -17.78
CA TYR A 103 16.42 0.96 -19.25
C TYR A 103 17.50 1.81 -19.91
N GLY A 104 18.15 2.71 -19.18
CA GLY A 104 19.21 3.59 -19.72
C GLY A 104 18.69 4.66 -20.68
N LEU A 105 17.41 5.03 -20.56
CA LEU A 105 16.79 6.03 -21.44
C LEU A 105 16.64 7.36 -20.72
N ASP A 106 16.61 8.46 -21.47
CA ASP A 106 16.52 9.81 -20.88
C ASP A 106 15.04 10.19 -20.61
N GLY A 107 14.36 9.39 -19.77
CA GLY A 107 13.00 9.67 -19.33
C GLY A 107 11.93 9.26 -20.33
N LEU A 108 10.72 9.78 -20.10
CA LEU A 108 9.54 9.50 -20.92
C LEU A 108 9.24 10.67 -21.85
N SER A 109 9.21 10.42 -23.16
CA SER A 109 8.94 11.44 -24.18
C SER A 109 8.51 10.78 -25.48
N ARG A 110 8.10 11.60 -26.47
CA ARG A 110 7.82 11.12 -27.83
C ARG A 110 9.02 10.39 -28.45
N GLU A 111 10.22 10.85 -28.12
CA GLU A 111 11.47 10.32 -28.67
C GLU A 111 11.86 8.99 -28.03
N THR A 112 11.49 8.76 -26.78
CA THR A 112 11.92 7.59 -26.02
C THR A 112 10.85 6.52 -25.86
N ILE A 113 9.56 6.84 -26.03
CA ILE A 113 8.45 5.92 -25.66
C ILE A 113 8.52 4.58 -26.42
N SER A 114 8.87 4.62 -27.73
CA SER A 114 8.98 3.39 -28.54
C SER A 114 10.16 2.53 -28.10
N GLN A 115 11.29 3.17 -27.74
CA GLN A 115 12.46 2.48 -27.23
C GLN A 115 12.16 1.87 -25.85
N LEU A 116 11.46 2.63 -25.00
CA LEU A 116 11.06 2.16 -23.68
C LEU A 116 10.11 0.97 -23.80
N ALA A 117 9.12 1.04 -24.68
CA ALA A 117 8.17 -0.06 -24.90
C ALA A 117 8.87 -1.34 -25.36
N ARG A 118 9.86 -1.20 -26.24
CA ARG A 118 10.67 -2.35 -26.70
C ARG A 118 11.49 -2.94 -25.55
N ALA A 119 12.25 -2.10 -24.85
CA ALA A 119 13.08 -2.54 -23.73
C ALA A 119 12.24 -3.17 -22.60
N TYR A 120 11.06 -2.60 -22.35
CA TYR A 120 10.10 -3.09 -21.36
C TYR A 120 9.63 -4.51 -21.69
N ARG A 121 9.27 -4.75 -22.96
CA ARG A 121 8.86 -6.09 -23.41
C ARG A 121 10.01 -7.10 -23.32
N GLU A 122 11.21 -6.69 -23.77
CA GLU A 122 12.39 -7.57 -23.76
C GLU A 122 12.78 -8.00 -22.35
N ARG A 123 12.61 -7.12 -21.36
CA ARG A 123 12.92 -7.40 -19.96
C ARG A 123 11.74 -7.99 -19.17
N GLY A 124 10.55 -8.11 -19.78
CA GLY A 124 9.34 -8.51 -19.08
C GLY A 124 9.20 -10.00 -18.79
N GLY A 125 10.24 -10.78 -19.04
CA GLY A 125 10.22 -12.21 -18.81
C GLY A 125 10.46 -12.62 -17.36
N ARG A 126 10.54 -13.94 -17.15
CA ARG A 126 10.84 -14.53 -15.84
C ARG A 126 12.17 -13.99 -15.32
N GLY A 127 12.20 -13.60 -14.06
CA GLY A 127 13.39 -13.07 -13.41
C GLY A 127 13.44 -11.55 -13.33
N HIS A 128 12.62 -10.82 -14.10
CA HIS A 128 12.69 -9.36 -14.10
C HIS A 128 12.26 -8.77 -12.75
N LEU A 129 11.18 -9.25 -12.18
CA LEU A 129 10.68 -8.78 -10.88
C LEU A 129 11.76 -8.96 -9.81
N ARG A 130 12.32 -10.17 -9.74
CA ARG A 130 13.38 -10.50 -8.78
C ARG A 130 14.64 -9.66 -9.03
N PHE A 131 15.01 -9.46 -10.30
CA PHE A 131 16.16 -8.63 -10.67
C PHE A 131 15.99 -7.19 -10.14
N VAL A 132 14.83 -6.58 -10.36
CA VAL A 132 14.62 -5.19 -9.89
C VAL A 132 14.59 -5.16 -8.37
N LEU A 133 13.79 -6.01 -7.73
CA LEU A 133 13.63 -5.96 -6.27
C LEU A 133 14.92 -6.34 -5.53
N ARG A 134 15.57 -7.46 -5.91
CA ARG A 134 16.74 -7.97 -5.19
C ARG A 134 18.03 -7.27 -5.59
N GLU A 135 18.29 -7.16 -6.91
CA GLU A 135 19.61 -6.71 -7.36
C GLU A 135 19.71 -5.19 -7.44
N LEU A 136 18.67 -4.52 -7.94
CA LEU A 136 18.70 -3.06 -8.06
C LEU A 136 18.25 -2.38 -6.75
N CYS A 137 17.19 -2.88 -6.12
CA CYS A 137 16.58 -2.23 -4.94
C CYS A 137 17.12 -2.76 -3.61
N ARG A 138 17.72 -3.95 -3.57
CA ARG A 138 18.16 -4.65 -2.36
C ARG A 138 17.00 -4.93 -1.40
N ILE A 139 15.80 -5.12 -1.94
CA ILE A 139 14.62 -5.50 -1.15
C ILE A 139 14.73 -6.98 -0.80
N GLU A 140 14.88 -7.28 0.50
CA GLU A 140 14.98 -8.64 1.01
C GLU A 140 13.61 -9.33 1.03
N THR A 141 12.59 -8.58 1.43
CA THR A 141 11.21 -9.08 1.50
C THR A 141 10.26 -7.92 1.22
N ALA A 142 9.19 -8.19 0.49
CA ALA A 142 8.08 -7.25 0.28
C ALA A 142 6.78 -7.87 0.79
N ILE A 143 5.93 -7.05 1.42
CA ILE A 143 4.63 -7.49 1.95
C ILE A 143 3.57 -7.15 0.91
N LEU A 144 2.93 -8.17 0.35
CA LEU A 144 1.89 -8.01 -0.67
C LEU A 144 0.51 -7.90 -0.02
N ASP A 145 -0.21 -6.84 -0.32
CA ASP A 145 -1.60 -6.66 0.10
C ASP A 145 -2.51 -7.57 -0.74
N SER A 146 -3.32 -8.40 -0.10
CA SER A 146 -4.19 -9.32 -0.82
C SER A 146 -5.44 -9.67 -0.03
N TRP A 147 -6.56 -9.80 -0.75
CA TRP A 147 -7.81 -10.35 -0.19
C TRP A 147 -7.76 -11.86 -0.10
N ALA A 148 -6.94 -12.50 -0.96
CA ALA A 148 -6.78 -13.96 -0.97
C ALA A 148 -5.36 -14.29 -1.40
N ILE A 149 -4.65 -15.01 -0.54
CA ILE A 149 -3.27 -15.41 -0.82
C ILE A 149 -3.27 -16.47 -1.93
N GLN A 150 -2.64 -16.14 -3.05
CA GLN A 150 -2.59 -17.00 -4.22
C GLN A 150 -1.31 -17.85 -4.20
N GLU A 151 -1.48 -19.13 -4.44
CA GLU A 151 -0.37 -20.07 -4.52
C GLU A 151 -0.18 -20.59 -5.95
N PRO A 152 1.04 -20.88 -6.38
CA PRO A 152 2.30 -20.68 -5.67
C PRO A 152 2.77 -19.23 -5.72
N TYR A 153 3.52 -18.80 -4.70
CA TYR A 153 4.19 -17.51 -4.71
C TYR A 153 5.64 -17.65 -4.22
N ASP A 154 6.47 -16.66 -4.50
CA ASP A 154 7.89 -16.66 -4.13
C ASP A 154 8.04 -16.32 -2.64
N ARG A 155 8.07 -17.34 -1.79
CA ARG A 155 8.15 -17.18 -0.32
C ARG A 155 9.50 -16.65 0.16
N GLU A 156 10.51 -16.62 -0.69
CA GLU A 156 11.79 -15.97 -0.36
C GLU A 156 11.71 -14.47 -0.52
N LEU A 157 10.83 -14.00 -1.42
CA LEU A 157 10.70 -12.58 -1.75
C LEU A 157 9.50 -11.93 -1.08
N PHE A 158 8.40 -12.68 -0.91
CA PHE A 158 7.13 -12.10 -0.48
C PHE A 158 6.60 -12.70 0.82
N ARG A 159 5.89 -11.86 1.56
CA ARG A 159 4.95 -12.19 2.63
C ARG A 159 3.64 -11.50 2.30
N TYR A 160 2.59 -11.78 3.07
CA TYR A 160 1.27 -11.21 2.77
C TYR A 160 0.72 -10.37 3.90
N ALA A 161 0.01 -9.31 3.52
CA ALA A 161 -0.95 -8.62 4.38
C ALA A 161 -2.34 -9.04 3.90
N TRP A 162 -3.15 -9.65 4.77
CA TRP A 162 -4.48 -10.15 4.42
C TRP A 162 -5.56 -9.16 4.83
N GLN A 163 -6.51 -8.92 3.92
CA GLN A 163 -7.63 -8.00 4.15
C GLN A 163 -8.88 -8.75 4.61
N PRO A 164 -9.40 -8.50 5.84
CA PRO A 164 -10.72 -9.01 6.22
C PRO A 164 -11.88 -8.22 5.59
N THR A 165 -11.58 -7.24 4.76
CA THR A 165 -12.55 -6.34 4.13
C THR A 165 -13.74 -7.08 3.49
N PRO A 166 -13.56 -8.19 2.73
CA PRO A 166 -14.71 -8.89 2.14
C PRO A 166 -15.72 -9.41 3.16
N PHE A 167 -15.27 -9.72 4.39
CA PHE A 167 -16.19 -10.14 5.47
C PHE A 167 -16.88 -8.95 6.13
N ILE A 168 -16.25 -7.78 6.14
CA ILE A 168 -16.74 -6.58 6.86
C ILE A 168 -17.65 -5.74 5.98
N LEU A 169 -17.23 -5.49 4.72
CA LEU A 169 -18.04 -4.75 3.72
C LEU A 169 -18.81 -5.72 2.82
N ALA A 170 -19.26 -6.84 3.38
CA ALA A 170 -19.87 -7.92 2.64
C ALA A 170 -21.23 -7.56 2.04
N ASP A 171 -21.52 -8.18 0.91
CA ASP A 171 -22.82 -8.22 0.30
C ASP A 171 -23.21 -9.70 0.02
N GLN A 172 -24.30 -9.92 -0.69
CA GLN A 172 -24.76 -11.28 -1.00
C GLN A 172 -23.76 -12.08 -1.85
N THR A 173 -22.84 -11.41 -2.58
CA THR A 173 -21.82 -12.10 -3.36
C THR A 173 -20.85 -12.86 -2.44
N MET A 174 -20.48 -12.23 -1.33
CA MET A 174 -19.61 -12.89 -0.34
C MET A 174 -20.32 -14.11 0.28
N LEU A 175 -21.60 -13.98 0.61
CA LEU A 175 -22.40 -15.12 1.12
C LEU A 175 -22.39 -16.29 0.14
N ARG A 176 -22.69 -16.00 -1.15
CA ARG A 176 -22.71 -17.03 -2.20
C ARG A 176 -21.36 -17.69 -2.37
N GLY A 177 -20.28 -16.88 -2.29
CA GLY A 177 -18.91 -17.40 -2.37
C GLY A 177 -18.63 -18.43 -1.27
N LEU A 178 -18.91 -18.05 -0.02
CA LEU A 178 -18.69 -18.92 1.13
C LEU A 178 -19.52 -20.22 1.02
N GLU A 179 -20.79 -20.11 0.63
CA GLU A 179 -21.67 -21.27 0.52
C GLU A 179 -21.27 -22.16 -0.67
N GLY A 180 -20.78 -21.55 -1.76
CA GLY A 180 -20.21 -22.28 -2.89
C GLY A 180 -18.98 -23.11 -2.51
N GLU A 181 -18.25 -22.66 -1.50
CA GLU A 181 -17.10 -23.36 -0.92
C GLU A 181 -17.52 -24.37 0.18
N GLY A 182 -18.80 -24.49 0.45
CA GLY A 182 -19.35 -25.48 1.39
C GLY A 182 -19.68 -24.97 2.78
N ALA A 183 -19.55 -23.67 3.04
CA ALA A 183 -19.98 -23.11 4.32
C ALA A 183 -21.52 -23.13 4.41
N SER A 184 -22.04 -23.16 5.63
CA SER A 184 -23.48 -23.03 5.88
C SER A 184 -23.70 -21.83 6.79
N ILE A 185 -24.15 -20.72 6.22
CA ILE A 185 -24.29 -19.46 6.95
C ILE A 185 -25.75 -19.24 7.34
N ARG A 186 -26.07 -19.50 8.58
CA ARG A 186 -27.44 -19.39 9.14
C ARG A 186 -27.59 -18.11 9.99
N ASP A 187 -26.49 -17.65 10.56
CA ASP A 187 -26.52 -16.48 11.46
C ASP A 187 -25.11 -15.85 11.57
N LEU A 188 -24.99 -14.85 12.44
CA LEU A 188 -23.72 -14.15 12.68
C LEU A 188 -22.63 -15.10 13.21
N ASP A 189 -23.00 -16.10 14.03
CA ASP A 189 -21.98 -17.00 14.59
C ASP A 189 -21.31 -17.84 13.49
N ASP A 190 -22.09 -18.33 12.52
CA ASP A 190 -21.55 -19.03 11.36
C ASP A 190 -20.63 -18.10 10.54
N TRP A 191 -21.02 -16.83 10.39
CA TRP A 191 -20.21 -15.82 9.69
C TRP A 191 -18.86 -15.60 10.38
N LEU A 192 -18.88 -15.48 11.73
CA LEU A 192 -17.65 -15.31 12.52
C LEU A 192 -16.75 -16.54 12.39
N GLN A 193 -17.34 -17.75 12.37
CA GLN A 193 -16.56 -18.99 12.16
C GLN A 193 -15.90 -19.00 10.78
N ALA A 194 -16.61 -18.59 9.73
CA ALA A 194 -16.05 -18.49 8.39
C ALA A 194 -14.90 -17.47 8.33
N LEU A 195 -15.07 -16.32 9.00
CA LEU A 195 -14.02 -15.30 9.07
C LEU A 195 -12.77 -15.86 9.77
N VAL A 196 -12.94 -16.56 10.90
CA VAL A 196 -11.82 -17.17 11.63
C VAL A 196 -11.13 -18.24 10.74
N ALA A 197 -11.91 -19.06 10.04
CA ALA A 197 -11.35 -20.08 9.15
C ALA A 197 -10.50 -19.43 8.03
N ALA A 198 -10.97 -18.33 7.46
CA ALA A 198 -10.22 -17.59 6.45
C ALA A 198 -8.92 -16.98 7.02
N LEU A 199 -8.97 -16.46 8.25
CA LEU A 199 -7.77 -15.95 8.94
C LEU A 199 -6.76 -17.08 9.21
N GLU A 200 -7.23 -18.25 9.65
CA GLU A 200 -6.34 -19.41 9.88
C GLU A 200 -5.70 -19.90 8.58
N ASP A 201 -6.46 -19.90 7.48
CA ASP A 201 -5.91 -20.22 6.18
C ASP A 201 -4.81 -19.22 5.79
N ALA A 202 -5.07 -17.91 5.94
CA ALA A 202 -4.08 -16.86 5.64
C ALA A 202 -2.81 -17.04 6.49
N LEU A 203 -2.96 -17.34 7.78
CA LEU A 203 -1.81 -17.61 8.67
C LEU A 203 -0.99 -18.80 8.17
N SER A 204 -1.65 -19.88 7.73
CA SER A 204 -0.96 -21.07 7.23
C SER A 204 -0.16 -20.80 5.94
N ARG A 205 -0.53 -19.75 5.22
CA ARG A 205 0.09 -19.37 3.94
C ARG A 205 1.17 -18.28 4.06
N GLY A 206 1.48 -17.82 5.28
CA GLY A 206 2.58 -16.86 5.48
C GLY A 206 2.14 -15.41 5.68
N LEU A 207 1.04 -15.23 6.37
CA LEU A 207 0.54 -13.91 6.77
C LEU A 207 1.56 -13.19 7.65
N ALA A 208 1.94 -11.97 7.26
CA ALA A 208 2.79 -11.09 8.06
C ALA A 208 1.98 -10.01 8.78
N ALA A 209 0.85 -9.59 8.20
CA ALA A 209 0.02 -8.53 8.75
C ALA A 209 -1.42 -8.66 8.27
N LEU A 210 -2.34 -8.07 9.01
CA LEU A 210 -3.68 -7.76 8.52
C LEU A 210 -3.65 -6.39 7.83
N LYS A 211 -4.57 -6.13 6.90
CA LYS A 211 -4.70 -4.81 6.25
C LYS A 211 -6.14 -4.32 6.34
N ASN A 212 -6.28 -3.05 6.66
CA ASN A 212 -7.55 -2.32 6.61
C ASN A 212 -7.40 -1.19 5.58
N ALA A 213 -8.10 -1.29 4.45
CA ALA A 213 -8.18 -0.25 3.43
C ALA A 213 -9.59 0.36 3.35
N MET A 214 -10.42 0.16 4.37
CA MET A 214 -11.83 0.53 4.30
C MET A 214 -12.09 2.06 4.28
N ALA A 215 -11.04 2.87 4.47
CA ALA A 215 -11.16 4.33 4.32
C ALA A 215 -11.66 4.74 2.94
N TYR A 216 -11.42 3.93 1.92
CA TYR A 216 -11.96 4.14 0.56
C TYR A 216 -13.48 4.13 0.53
N ASP A 217 -14.10 3.34 1.41
CA ASP A 217 -15.55 3.06 1.38
C ASP A 217 -16.32 3.74 2.52
N ARG A 218 -15.67 3.91 3.67
CA ARG A 218 -16.33 4.43 4.89
C ARG A 218 -15.30 5.07 5.83
N THR A 219 -15.81 5.79 6.83
CA THR A 219 -14.96 6.35 7.90
C THR A 219 -14.19 5.25 8.63
N LEU A 220 -12.95 5.56 9.05
CA LEU A 220 -12.13 4.67 9.89
C LEU A 220 -12.58 4.61 11.35
N TYR A 221 -13.63 5.34 11.73
CA TYR A 221 -14.18 5.24 13.08
C TYR A 221 -15.03 3.97 13.19
N TYR A 222 -14.77 3.16 14.23
CA TYR A 222 -15.48 1.91 14.51
C TYR A 222 -16.04 1.98 15.93
N GLY A 223 -17.36 2.17 16.07
CA GLY A 223 -18.02 2.23 17.37
C GLY A 223 -18.15 0.86 18.02
N ARG A 224 -18.26 0.85 19.35
CA ARG A 224 -18.58 -0.38 20.08
C ARG A 224 -20.05 -0.72 19.86
N VAL A 225 -20.35 -1.92 19.39
CA VAL A 225 -21.70 -2.40 19.11
C VAL A 225 -21.92 -3.70 19.91
N PRO A 226 -23.00 -3.80 20.71
CA PRO A 226 -23.31 -5.04 21.43
C PRO A 226 -23.57 -6.20 20.46
N TYR A 227 -23.13 -7.39 20.84
CA TYR A 227 -23.31 -8.60 20.04
C TYR A 227 -24.78 -8.81 19.64
N ALA A 228 -25.73 -8.63 20.58
CA ALA A 228 -27.16 -8.83 20.30
C ALA A 228 -27.67 -7.88 19.20
N THR A 229 -27.18 -6.63 19.19
CA THR A 229 -27.53 -5.65 18.16
C THR A 229 -26.94 -6.08 16.80
N ALA A 230 -25.66 -6.46 16.78
CA ALA A 230 -25.01 -6.91 15.55
C ALA A 230 -25.70 -8.16 15.00
N LYS A 231 -26.04 -9.12 15.87
CA LYS A 231 -26.71 -10.38 15.50
C LYS A 231 -28.08 -10.11 14.86
N ALA A 232 -28.87 -9.21 15.46
CA ALA A 232 -30.19 -8.86 14.93
C ALA A 232 -30.11 -8.22 13.54
N LEU A 233 -29.19 -7.22 13.39
CA LEU A 233 -29.00 -6.53 12.11
C LEU A 233 -28.44 -7.46 11.04
N PHE A 234 -27.54 -8.37 11.41
CA PHE A 234 -27.00 -9.38 10.50
C PHE A 234 -28.13 -10.29 10.00
N ALA A 235 -29.00 -10.76 10.92
CA ALA A 235 -30.10 -11.64 10.55
C ALA A 235 -31.07 -10.95 9.58
N GLU A 236 -31.37 -9.65 9.78
CA GLU A 236 -32.21 -8.87 8.87
C GLU A 236 -31.56 -8.76 7.49
N THR A 237 -30.22 -8.55 7.46
CA THR A 237 -29.48 -8.43 6.22
C THR A 237 -29.43 -9.78 5.47
N LEU A 238 -29.24 -10.87 6.23
CA LEU A 238 -29.20 -12.22 5.65
C LEU A 238 -30.54 -12.55 4.95
N VAL A 239 -31.67 -12.15 5.54
CA VAL A 239 -32.99 -12.33 4.91
C VAL A 239 -33.05 -11.57 3.55
N LYS A 240 -32.53 -10.34 3.52
CA LYS A 240 -32.48 -9.54 2.27
C LYS A 240 -31.59 -10.23 1.23
N TRP A 241 -30.41 -10.72 1.64
CA TRP A 241 -29.49 -11.42 0.76
C TRP A 241 -30.10 -12.70 0.15
N ARG A 242 -30.86 -13.45 0.98
CA ARG A 242 -31.55 -14.68 0.53
C ARG A 242 -32.60 -14.38 -0.55
N ARG A 243 -33.35 -13.28 -0.36
CA ARG A 243 -34.34 -12.84 -1.36
C ARG A 243 -33.67 -12.49 -2.69
N ALA A 244 -32.52 -11.80 -2.62
CA ALA A 244 -31.74 -11.46 -3.81
C ALA A 244 -31.31 -12.73 -4.56
N GLU A 245 -31.00 -13.82 -3.85
CA GLU A 245 -30.67 -15.12 -4.46
C GLU A 245 -31.85 -15.72 -5.23
N GLU A 246 -33.07 -15.36 -4.84
CA GLU A 246 -34.30 -15.82 -5.50
C GLU A 246 -34.70 -14.96 -6.69
N GLY A 247 -33.83 -14.00 -7.10
CA GLY A 247 -34.03 -13.23 -8.33
C GLY A 247 -34.29 -11.73 -8.15
N GLU A 248 -34.33 -11.24 -6.93
CA GLU A 248 -34.38 -9.80 -6.68
C GLU A 248 -32.97 -9.21 -6.68
N ASP A 249 -32.74 -8.20 -7.49
CA ASP A 249 -31.43 -7.51 -7.54
C ASP A 249 -31.33 -6.54 -6.36
N VAL A 250 -30.78 -6.99 -5.25
CA VAL A 250 -30.64 -6.21 -4.02
C VAL A 250 -29.16 -6.21 -3.60
N SER A 251 -28.39 -5.22 -4.09
CA SER A 251 -27.02 -5.03 -3.65
C SER A 251 -27.03 -4.27 -2.33
N VAL A 252 -26.99 -5.01 -1.21
CA VAL A 252 -27.03 -4.45 0.14
C VAL A 252 -25.79 -4.88 0.90
N LEU A 253 -24.99 -3.90 1.33
CA LEU A 253 -23.84 -4.15 2.21
C LEU A 253 -24.34 -4.41 3.64
N LEU A 254 -23.52 -5.12 4.43
CA LEU A 254 -23.72 -5.18 5.87
C LEU A 254 -23.85 -3.76 6.43
N PRO A 255 -24.82 -3.48 7.30
CA PRO A 255 -24.97 -2.13 7.85
C PRO A 255 -23.80 -1.76 8.76
N GLN A 256 -23.51 -0.46 8.85
CA GLN A 256 -22.35 0.04 9.57
C GLN A 256 -22.19 -0.53 10.99
N PRO A 257 -23.25 -0.68 11.81
CA PRO A 257 -23.04 -1.28 13.14
C PRO A 257 -22.52 -2.73 13.09
N VAL A 258 -22.91 -3.50 12.07
CA VAL A 258 -22.36 -4.87 11.91
C VAL A 258 -20.91 -4.80 11.46
N GLN A 259 -20.58 -3.89 10.53
CA GLN A 259 -19.19 -3.65 10.10
C GLN A 259 -18.31 -3.28 11.30
N ASP A 260 -18.81 -2.38 12.16
CA ASP A 260 -18.08 -1.94 13.36
C ASP A 260 -17.83 -3.13 14.30
N PHE A 261 -18.89 -3.93 14.56
CA PHE A 261 -18.77 -5.14 15.37
C PHE A 261 -17.74 -6.11 14.81
N LEU A 262 -17.76 -6.34 13.49
CA LEU A 262 -16.83 -7.26 12.82
C LEU A 262 -15.39 -6.76 12.92
N MET A 263 -15.16 -5.44 12.78
CA MET A 263 -13.81 -4.88 12.94
C MET A 263 -13.29 -5.10 14.36
N HIS A 264 -14.15 -4.88 15.39
CA HIS A 264 -13.77 -5.18 16.77
C HIS A 264 -13.51 -6.68 16.97
N PHE A 265 -14.27 -7.55 16.30
CA PHE A 265 -14.04 -8.99 16.34
C PHE A 265 -12.67 -9.35 15.75
N VAL A 266 -12.34 -8.80 14.56
CA VAL A 266 -11.02 -9.01 13.90
C VAL A 266 -9.90 -8.54 14.83
N LEU A 267 -10.06 -7.38 15.49
CA LEU A 267 -9.04 -6.88 16.41
C LEU A 267 -8.88 -7.77 17.64
N GLY A 268 -9.96 -8.39 18.10
CA GLY A 268 -9.90 -9.41 19.16
C GLY A 268 -9.05 -10.61 18.72
N GLU A 269 -9.27 -11.08 17.49
CA GLU A 269 -8.48 -12.18 16.92
C GLU A 269 -7.01 -11.79 16.74
N ALA A 270 -6.76 -10.56 16.26
CA ALA A 270 -5.41 -10.03 16.10
C ALA A 270 -4.68 -9.93 17.44
N SER A 271 -5.39 -9.44 18.48
CA SER A 271 -4.83 -9.29 19.82
C SER A 271 -4.40 -10.64 20.40
N ARG A 272 -5.22 -11.68 20.21
CA ARG A 272 -4.92 -13.03 20.73
C ARG A 272 -3.69 -13.65 20.02
N ARG A 273 -3.42 -13.27 18.80
CA ARG A 273 -2.36 -13.85 17.96
C ARG A 273 -1.12 -12.96 17.82
N GLY A 274 -1.15 -11.76 18.41
CA GLY A 274 -0.03 -10.82 18.32
C GLY A 274 0.19 -10.28 16.90
N LEU A 275 -0.88 -10.12 16.13
CA LEU A 275 -0.78 -9.69 14.73
C LEU A 275 -0.65 -8.17 14.61
N VAL A 276 -0.01 -7.74 13.53
CA VAL A 276 0.05 -6.33 13.11
C VAL A 276 -1.18 -6.03 12.25
N LEU A 277 -1.77 -4.84 12.43
CA LEU A 277 -2.78 -4.32 11.51
C LEU A 277 -2.24 -3.10 10.79
N GLN A 278 -2.00 -3.24 9.49
CA GLN A 278 -1.71 -2.10 8.61
C GLN A 278 -3.02 -1.37 8.32
N VAL A 279 -3.03 -0.05 8.43
CA VAL A 279 -4.23 0.76 8.17
C VAL A 279 -3.92 1.83 7.13
N HIS A 280 -4.67 1.81 6.03
CA HIS A 280 -4.62 2.88 5.03
C HIS A 280 -5.10 4.17 5.70
N THR A 281 -4.26 5.19 5.77
CA THR A 281 -4.61 6.50 6.34
C THR A 281 -4.25 7.62 5.37
N GLY A 282 -5.01 8.70 5.42
CA GLY A 282 -4.74 9.91 4.62
C GLY A 282 -5.26 9.86 3.19
N LEU A 283 -4.36 10.16 2.25
CA LEU A 283 -4.68 10.29 0.83
C LEU A 283 -5.09 8.96 0.21
N PHE A 284 -5.91 9.02 -0.83
CA PHE A 284 -6.39 7.85 -1.57
C PHE A 284 -5.79 7.82 -2.98
N GLU A 285 -5.51 6.62 -3.47
CA GLU A 285 -5.21 6.40 -4.89
C GLU A 285 -6.51 6.60 -5.69
N GLY A 286 -6.41 7.17 -6.89
CA GLY A 286 -7.57 7.43 -7.73
C GLY A 286 -8.18 8.80 -7.48
N SER A 287 -9.45 8.95 -7.86
CA SER A 287 -10.15 10.23 -7.85
C SER A 287 -11.49 10.13 -7.12
N GLY A 288 -11.86 11.17 -6.39
CA GLY A 288 -13.22 11.33 -5.88
C GLY A 288 -13.52 10.69 -4.52
N ALA A 289 -12.51 10.45 -3.70
CA ALA A 289 -12.70 9.88 -2.35
C ALA A 289 -12.98 10.95 -1.30
N VAL A 290 -13.56 10.54 -0.17
CA VAL A 290 -13.83 11.41 0.99
C VAL A 290 -12.60 11.42 1.91
N LEU A 291 -11.73 12.39 1.73
CA LEU A 291 -10.43 12.46 2.42
C LEU A 291 -10.55 12.29 3.94
N ALA A 292 -11.58 12.86 4.55
CA ALA A 292 -11.79 12.77 6.00
C ALA A 292 -11.98 11.34 6.52
N ASN A 293 -12.39 10.41 5.66
CA ASN A 293 -12.54 8.99 6.04
C ASN A 293 -11.21 8.38 6.50
N GLY A 294 -10.09 8.83 5.91
CA GLY A 294 -8.74 8.33 6.19
C GLY A 294 -8.01 9.03 7.34
N ARG A 295 -8.68 9.90 8.10
CA ARG A 295 -8.04 10.67 9.17
C ARG A 295 -7.61 9.75 10.32
N PRO A 296 -6.32 9.71 10.67
CA PRO A 296 -5.79 8.72 11.64
C PRO A 296 -6.43 8.81 13.04
N THR A 297 -6.82 10.01 13.50
CA THR A 297 -7.41 10.19 14.82
C THR A 297 -8.77 9.49 14.98
N LEU A 298 -9.41 9.09 13.87
CA LEU A 298 -10.64 8.30 13.92
C LEU A 298 -10.43 6.92 14.56
N LEU A 299 -9.18 6.42 14.56
CA LEU A 299 -8.80 5.10 15.11
C LEU A 299 -8.50 5.14 16.61
N ASN A 300 -8.57 6.31 17.25
CA ASN A 300 -8.07 6.51 18.61
C ASN A 300 -8.68 5.52 19.61
N ASN A 301 -9.99 5.23 19.50
CA ASN A 301 -10.64 4.27 20.40
C ASN A 301 -10.08 2.85 20.23
N LEU A 302 -9.68 2.47 19.01
CA LEU A 302 -9.12 1.13 18.77
C LEU A 302 -7.74 0.99 19.43
N PHE A 303 -6.92 2.04 19.44
CA PHE A 303 -5.60 2.01 20.08
C PHE A 303 -5.74 1.79 21.60
N LEU A 304 -6.76 2.42 22.20
CA LEU A 304 -7.08 2.25 23.62
C LEU A 304 -7.63 0.86 23.92
N ASP A 305 -8.54 0.37 23.08
CA ASP A 305 -9.25 -0.88 23.32
C ASP A 305 -8.38 -2.13 23.06
N TYR A 306 -7.36 -2.01 22.19
CA TYR A 306 -6.53 -3.14 21.75
C TYR A 306 -5.04 -2.85 21.93
N PRO A 307 -4.55 -2.67 23.16
CA PRO A 307 -3.14 -2.31 23.40
C PRO A 307 -2.13 -3.37 22.94
N ASN A 308 -2.57 -4.61 22.74
CA ASN A 308 -1.71 -5.71 22.30
C ASN A 308 -1.66 -5.85 20.77
N VAL A 309 -2.48 -5.11 20.03
CA VAL A 309 -2.42 -5.05 18.56
C VAL A 309 -1.46 -3.94 18.17
N LYS A 310 -0.52 -4.23 17.28
CA LYS A 310 0.37 -3.21 16.70
C LYS A 310 -0.33 -2.62 15.48
N PHE A 311 -0.54 -1.31 15.48
CA PHE A 311 -1.20 -0.58 14.39
C PHE A 311 -0.13 0.13 13.57
N ASP A 312 -0.02 -0.21 12.30
CA ASP A 312 0.92 0.37 11.35
C ASP A 312 0.16 1.35 10.45
N LEU A 313 0.36 2.65 10.68
CA LEU A 313 -0.38 3.72 9.96
C LEU A 313 0.35 4.06 8.66
N LEU A 314 -0.21 3.58 7.55
CA LEU A 314 0.41 3.72 6.22
C LEU A 314 0.29 5.13 5.64
N HIS A 315 1.15 5.42 4.67
CA HIS A 315 1.09 6.59 3.79
C HIS A 315 1.34 7.92 4.50
N MET A 316 2.13 7.84 5.61
CA MET A 316 2.46 9.04 6.38
C MET A 316 1.19 9.71 6.95
N GLY A 317 -0.01 9.12 6.71
CA GLY A 317 -1.29 9.76 7.03
C GLY A 317 -1.54 11.07 6.28
N TYR A 318 -0.84 11.30 5.16
CA TYR A 318 -0.90 12.59 4.43
C TYR A 318 -2.33 12.97 4.08
N PRO A 319 -2.82 14.20 4.37
CA PRO A 319 -2.09 15.35 4.90
C PRO A 319 -2.17 15.50 6.44
N TYR A 320 -2.44 14.42 7.18
CA TYR A 320 -2.61 14.44 8.63
C TYR A 320 -1.35 13.93 9.37
N GLN A 321 -0.16 14.09 8.78
CA GLN A 321 1.09 13.50 9.29
C GLN A 321 1.45 13.94 10.72
N GLY A 322 1.06 15.15 11.11
CA GLY A 322 1.24 15.61 12.50
C GLY A 322 0.33 14.90 13.48
N GLU A 323 -0.91 14.58 13.07
CA GLU A 323 -1.83 13.79 13.90
C GLU A 323 -1.32 12.36 14.06
N ALA A 324 -0.83 11.75 12.97
CA ALA A 324 -0.24 10.42 13.01
C ALA A 324 0.95 10.38 13.98
N ALA A 325 1.84 11.39 13.91
CA ALA A 325 2.98 11.50 14.84
C ALA A 325 2.52 11.62 16.30
N ALA A 326 1.51 12.45 16.56
CA ALA A 326 0.96 12.61 17.92
C ALA A 326 0.41 11.28 18.44
N LEU A 327 -0.28 10.51 17.60
CA LEU A 327 -0.78 9.19 17.97
C LEU A 327 0.37 8.22 18.27
N ALA A 328 1.39 8.18 17.41
CA ALA A 328 2.54 7.30 17.63
C ALA A 328 3.32 7.68 18.91
N LYS A 329 3.36 8.98 19.22
CA LYS A 329 3.96 9.48 20.47
C LYS A 329 3.17 9.02 21.70
N MET A 330 1.81 9.06 21.61
CA MET A 330 0.96 8.78 22.76
C MET A 330 0.70 7.30 22.98
N PHE A 331 0.73 6.49 21.92
CA PHE A 331 0.34 5.08 21.98
C PHE A 331 1.52 4.16 21.64
N PRO A 332 1.98 3.34 22.62
CA PRO A 332 3.10 2.42 22.37
C PRO A 332 2.85 1.43 21.22
N ASN A 333 1.58 1.12 20.95
CA ASN A 333 1.16 0.14 19.94
C ASN A 333 0.89 0.77 18.55
N VAL A 334 1.19 2.07 18.35
CA VAL A 334 0.99 2.76 17.07
C VAL A 334 2.35 3.02 16.41
N TYR A 335 2.48 2.65 15.16
CA TYR A 335 3.68 2.79 14.32
C TYR A 335 3.36 3.67 13.12
N LEU A 336 4.38 4.29 12.53
CA LEU A 336 4.26 5.20 11.39
C LEU A 336 4.95 4.58 10.19
N ASP A 337 4.30 4.59 9.04
CA ASP A 337 4.88 4.03 7.84
C ASP A 337 4.88 5.04 6.70
N MET A 338 6.06 5.21 6.09
CA MET A 338 6.26 6.09 4.94
C MET A 338 5.98 5.38 3.61
N CYS A 339 5.29 4.24 3.66
CA CYS A 339 4.75 3.58 2.46
C CYS A 339 4.07 4.62 1.56
N TRP A 340 4.40 4.63 0.26
CA TRP A 340 3.86 5.57 -0.74
C TRP A 340 4.31 7.03 -0.53
N ALA A 341 4.70 7.42 0.66
CA ALA A 341 4.89 8.82 1.07
C ALA A 341 5.84 9.62 0.17
N HIS A 342 6.95 8.98 -0.25
CA HIS A 342 8.01 9.70 -0.95
C HIS A 342 7.64 10.08 -2.38
N VAL A 343 6.59 9.49 -2.94
CA VAL A 343 6.04 9.87 -4.25
C VAL A 343 4.72 10.63 -4.15
N ILE A 344 4.00 10.55 -3.02
CA ILE A 344 2.85 11.44 -2.77
C ILE A 344 3.35 12.91 -2.82
N SER A 345 4.37 13.20 -2.01
CA SER A 345 4.98 14.54 -1.96
C SER A 345 6.38 14.42 -1.36
N PRO A 346 7.43 14.46 -2.17
CA PRO A 346 8.80 14.37 -1.63
C PRO A 346 9.11 15.44 -0.57
N ALA A 347 8.55 16.64 -0.72
CA ALA A 347 8.76 17.72 0.25
C ALA A 347 8.04 17.41 1.58
N ALA A 348 6.77 16.96 1.50
CA ALA A 348 6.02 16.59 2.71
C ALA A 348 6.67 15.38 3.42
N ALA A 349 7.16 14.41 2.66
CA ALA A 349 7.84 13.23 3.22
C ALA A 349 9.08 13.65 4.01
N ARG A 350 9.92 14.56 3.46
CA ARG A 350 11.07 15.08 4.19
C ARG A 350 10.65 15.83 5.45
N SER A 351 9.65 16.72 5.33
CA SER A 351 9.17 17.52 6.46
C SER A 351 8.60 16.60 7.57
N ALA A 352 7.81 15.60 7.18
CA ALA A 352 7.23 14.65 8.14
C ALA A 352 8.32 13.84 8.85
N LEU A 353 9.28 13.30 8.11
CA LEU A 353 10.36 12.50 8.71
C LEU A 353 11.22 13.35 9.65
N ALA A 354 11.51 14.59 9.26
CA ALA A 354 12.29 15.51 10.11
C ALA A 354 11.56 15.79 11.45
N ASP A 355 10.25 16.05 11.36
CA ASP A 355 9.40 16.27 12.54
C ASP A 355 9.30 15.00 13.40
N TRP A 356 9.08 13.86 12.76
CA TRP A 356 8.91 12.56 13.47
C TRP A 356 10.16 12.17 14.23
N LEU A 357 11.35 12.40 13.70
CA LEU A 357 12.61 12.09 14.38
C LEU A 357 12.82 12.95 15.62
N ASP A 358 12.15 14.05 15.73
CA ASP A 358 12.11 14.86 16.95
C ASP A 358 11.04 14.41 17.94
N UNK A 359 10.02 13.68 17.40
CA UNK A 359 8.94 13.48 18.19
C UNK A 359 8.76 12.11 18.59
N VAL A 360 9.03 11.31 17.76
CA VAL A 360 8.69 9.89 17.93
C VAL A 360 9.98 9.07 18.01
N PRO A 361 10.09 8.06 18.91
CA PRO A 361 11.26 7.16 18.87
C PRO A 361 11.39 6.52 17.48
N PHE A 362 12.59 6.59 16.89
CA PHE A 362 12.79 6.16 15.50
C PHE A 362 12.50 4.67 15.25
N ASN A 363 12.54 3.83 16.28
CA ASN A 363 12.19 2.41 16.14
C ASN A 363 10.68 2.17 15.88
N LYS A 364 9.89 3.23 15.83
CA LYS A 364 8.46 3.17 15.51
C LYS A 364 8.15 3.68 14.10
N ILE A 365 9.17 3.96 13.29
CA ILE A 365 9.02 4.54 11.97
C ILE A 365 9.55 3.54 10.92
N MET A 366 8.69 3.17 9.98
CA MET A 366 9.05 2.39 8.78
C MET A 366 9.34 3.38 7.66
N GLY A 367 10.50 3.24 7.03
CA GLY A 367 11.00 4.23 6.08
C GLY A 367 10.55 4.01 4.63
N PHE A 368 9.99 2.82 4.31
CA PHE A 368 9.65 2.53 2.91
C PHE A 368 8.63 1.40 2.79
N GLY A 369 7.63 1.63 1.95
CA GLY A 369 6.75 0.66 1.33
C GLY A 369 6.48 1.21 -0.07
N GLY A 370 6.64 0.38 -1.08
CA GLY A 370 6.53 0.85 -2.47
C GLY A 370 5.12 1.23 -2.88
N ASP A 371 4.16 0.38 -2.54
CA ASP A 371 2.73 0.55 -2.80
C ASP A 371 2.40 0.66 -4.29
N TYR A 372 3.11 -0.10 -5.12
CA TYR A 372 2.97 -0.08 -6.57
C TYR A 372 2.41 -1.39 -7.12
N ALA A 373 1.66 -1.30 -8.21
CA ALA A 373 1.17 -2.47 -8.94
C ALA A 373 2.19 -2.98 -9.98
N PHE A 374 3.31 -2.24 -10.16
CA PHE A 374 4.36 -2.61 -11.14
C PHE A 374 5.74 -2.23 -10.60
N VAL A 375 6.71 -3.08 -10.88
CA VAL A 375 8.01 -3.03 -10.21
C VAL A 375 8.88 -1.82 -10.57
N ASP A 376 8.69 -1.23 -11.76
CA ASP A 376 9.44 -0.03 -12.15
C ASP A 376 9.12 1.15 -11.22
N GLY A 377 7.85 1.26 -10.79
CA GLY A 377 7.44 2.28 -9.82
C GLY A 377 8.15 2.11 -8.48
N VAL A 378 8.27 0.86 -8.02
CA VAL A 378 9.00 0.54 -6.78
C VAL A 378 10.43 1.05 -6.86
N TYR A 379 11.11 0.79 -7.99
CA TYR A 379 12.51 1.21 -8.19
C TYR A 379 12.64 2.73 -8.08
N GLY A 380 11.84 3.47 -8.84
CA GLY A 380 11.92 4.93 -8.83
C GLY A 380 11.58 5.53 -7.46
N HIS A 381 10.55 4.97 -6.82
CA HIS A 381 10.10 5.40 -5.48
C HIS A 381 11.21 5.17 -4.45
N LEU A 382 11.87 4.01 -4.46
CA LEU A 382 12.91 3.70 -3.46
C LEU A 382 14.12 4.63 -3.61
N ILE A 383 14.52 5.00 -4.82
CA ILE A 383 15.58 6.00 -5.02
C ILE A 383 15.18 7.31 -4.34
N MET A 384 13.94 7.76 -4.56
CA MET A 384 13.43 8.99 -3.95
C MET A 384 13.37 8.86 -2.43
N ALA A 385 12.97 7.70 -1.91
CA ALA A 385 12.91 7.44 -0.47
C ALA A 385 14.31 7.53 0.15
N LYS A 386 15.28 6.84 -0.42
CA LYS A 386 16.67 6.85 0.08
C LYS A 386 17.27 8.27 0.02
N GLU A 387 16.97 9.03 -1.05
CA GLU A 387 17.40 10.43 -1.15
C GLU A 387 16.76 11.29 -0.05
N ASN A 388 15.44 11.18 0.13
CA ASN A 388 14.70 11.96 1.14
C ASN A 388 15.23 11.67 2.56
N ILE A 389 15.39 10.38 2.89
CA ILE A 389 15.92 9.95 4.18
C ILE A 389 17.32 10.54 4.39
N SER A 390 18.20 10.42 3.38
CA SER A 390 19.57 10.91 3.48
C SER A 390 19.64 12.42 3.70
N ARG A 391 18.75 13.18 3.03
CA ARG A 391 18.68 14.65 3.20
C ARG A 391 18.25 15.04 4.60
N VAL A 392 17.22 14.37 5.13
CA VAL A 392 16.73 14.63 6.50
C VAL A 392 17.81 14.29 7.53
N LEU A 393 18.45 13.13 7.38
CA LEU A 393 19.50 12.72 8.32
C LEU A 393 20.71 13.67 8.25
N ALA A 394 21.06 14.15 7.06
CA ALA A 394 22.13 15.14 6.91
C ALA A 394 21.82 16.43 7.65
N GLU A 395 20.58 16.93 7.53
CA GLU A 395 20.13 18.11 8.26
C GLU A 395 20.29 17.91 9.77
N LYS A 396 19.89 16.75 10.30
CA LYS A 396 20.01 16.45 11.73
C LYS A 396 21.49 16.38 12.19
N VAL A 397 22.38 15.86 11.33
CA VAL A 397 23.83 15.85 11.61
C VAL A 397 24.38 17.28 11.63
N GLU A 398 24.00 18.11 10.65
CA GLU A 398 24.42 19.51 10.57
C GLU A 398 23.94 20.33 11.79
N LEU A 399 22.76 19.98 12.31
CA LEU A 399 22.22 20.60 13.53
C LEU A 399 22.87 20.04 14.82
N GLY A 400 23.72 19.02 14.71
CA GLY A 400 24.39 18.42 15.88
C GLY A 400 23.49 17.52 16.72
N VAL A 401 22.36 17.06 16.17
CA VAL A 401 21.46 16.16 16.91
C VAL A 401 22.12 14.80 17.13
N PHE A 402 22.84 14.32 16.12
CA PHE A 402 23.65 13.09 16.17
C PHE A 402 24.76 13.16 15.12
N ASP A 403 25.70 12.20 15.19
CA ASP A 403 26.82 12.15 14.25
C ASP A 403 26.49 11.34 12.98
N LEU A 404 27.41 11.30 12.05
CA LEU A 404 27.27 10.61 10.76
C LEU A 404 27.02 9.09 10.95
N GLU A 405 27.74 8.46 11.88
CA GLU A 405 27.58 7.02 12.14
C GLU A 405 26.16 6.73 12.60
N ARG A 406 25.65 7.54 13.53
CA ARG A 406 24.29 7.39 14.04
C ARG A 406 23.24 7.64 12.96
N ALA A 407 23.49 8.58 12.05
CA ALA A 407 22.61 8.83 10.91
C ALA A 407 22.41 7.56 10.05
N VAL A 408 23.51 6.87 9.74
CA VAL A 408 23.47 5.65 8.93
C VAL A 408 22.74 4.52 9.70
N GLN A 409 23.00 4.39 11.00
CA GLN A 409 22.28 3.42 11.84
C GLN A 409 20.78 3.70 11.85
N ILE A 410 20.36 4.98 11.94
CA ILE A 410 18.95 5.34 11.89
C ILE A 410 18.36 4.95 10.52
N ALA A 411 19.06 5.23 9.41
CA ALA A 411 18.60 4.83 8.08
C ALA A 411 18.40 3.31 7.99
N GLU A 412 19.32 2.53 8.56
CA GLU A 412 19.22 1.07 8.58
C GLU A 412 18.00 0.62 9.40
N HIS A 413 17.75 1.26 10.52
CA HIS A 413 16.52 1.00 11.30
C HIS A 413 15.28 1.28 10.47
N LEU A 414 15.19 2.46 9.84
CA LEU A 414 14.01 2.87 9.08
C LEU A 414 13.72 1.93 7.90
N LEU A 415 14.78 1.48 7.20
CA LEU A 415 14.63 0.72 5.97
C LEU A 415 14.60 -0.80 6.18
N TYR A 416 15.13 -1.30 7.29
CA TYR A 416 15.33 -2.74 7.44
C TYR A 416 14.97 -3.26 8.83
N ILE A 417 15.60 -2.73 9.90
CA ILE A 417 15.48 -3.33 11.23
C ILE A 417 14.05 -3.17 11.77
N ASN A 418 13.51 -1.95 11.74
CA ASN A 418 12.18 -1.68 12.29
C ASN A 418 11.09 -2.50 11.60
N PRO A 419 10.99 -2.50 10.25
CA PRO A 419 9.95 -3.33 9.62
C PRO A 419 10.20 -4.81 9.85
N LYS A 420 11.46 -5.27 9.87
CA LYS A 420 11.77 -6.68 10.15
C LYS A 420 11.25 -7.09 11.54
N GLU A 421 11.47 -6.26 12.56
CA GLU A 421 10.99 -6.51 13.92
C GLU A 421 9.49 -6.38 14.06
N LEU A 422 8.88 -5.37 13.39
CA LEU A 422 7.45 -5.14 13.47
C LEU A 422 6.68 -6.35 12.93
N PHE A 423 7.08 -6.86 11.75
CA PHE A 423 6.38 -7.93 11.05
C PHE A 423 6.90 -9.34 11.36
N GLY A 424 7.97 -9.46 12.15
CA GLY A 424 8.51 -10.78 12.55
C GLY A 424 9.17 -11.53 11.39
N LEU A 425 9.88 -10.83 10.50
CA LEU A 425 10.50 -11.38 9.29
C LEU A 425 11.92 -11.91 9.53
#